data_dab3d5f7b87380de1a672f4926e746e8
#
_entry.id   dab3d5f7b87380de1a672f4926e746e8
#
_cell.length_a   1.000
_cell.length_b   1.000
_cell.length_c   1.000
_cell.angle_alpha   90.00
_cell.angle_beta   90.00
_cell.angle_gamma   90.00
#
_symmetry.space_group_name_H-M   'P 1'
#
loop_
_entity.id
_entity.type
_entity.pdbx_description
1 polymer ?
#
loop_
_entity_poly.entity_id
_entity_poly.type
_entity_poly.pdbx_seq_one_letter_code
_entity_poly.pdbx_strand_id
1 'polypeptide(L)'
;MSEIEKIQLAKDLSICRILNGMWQVAGGHGQIDHDSAISQMLEYNENGFNTWDMADIYGPAESFYGDFRNELEKKKGKDELEKIQGFTKFVPNPGPMTRSIVEHYIDQSMKKMNVDVIDVIQFHWWDYNDASYIDALHQLTKLRDDGKISHLALTNFDTERIQIMTDNGIELVSNQVQYSIIDQRPDVMMAKFCQNHDLKLLAYGTLLGGLLTEKYLGATEPTHADLDTYSLQKYMNVIDAWGGWQLFQELLVTLDEIAKKHNVQIANVAT
;
A
#
# COMPACT_ATOMS: atom_id res chain seq x y z
N MET A 1 -4.27 20.59 15.93
CA MET A 1 -3.78 19.24 15.59
C MET A 1 -2.36 19.41 15.06
N SER A 2 -1.44 18.50 15.36
CA SER A 2 -0.11 18.49 14.72
C SER A 2 -0.29 18.25 13.21
N GLU A 3 0.49 18.93 12.40
CA GLU A 3 0.52 18.71 10.95
C GLU A 3 0.92 17.27 10.66
N ILE A 4 0.23 16.61 9.70
CA ILE A 4 0.57 15.25 9.29
C ILE A 4 1.96 15.25 8.63
N GLU A 5 2.83 14.37 9.11
CA GLU A 5 4.17 14.23 8.57
C GLU A 5 4.12 13.80 7.11
N LYS A 6 4.91 14.49 6.28
CA LYS A 6 5.07 14.18 4.85
C LYS A 6 6.49 13.75 4.55
N ILE A 7 6.65 12.90 3.55
CA ILE A 7 7.94 12.46 3.03
C ILE A 7 8.03 12.76 1.53
N GLN A 8 9.27 12.98 1.07
CA GLN A 8 9.54 13.13 -0.35
C GLN A 8 9.70 11.74 -0.97
N LEU A 9 8.72 11.31 -1.79
CA LEU A 9 8.77 10.03 -2.50
C LEU A 9 9.59 10.14 -3.79
N ALA A 10 9.41 11.24 -4.53
CA ALA A 10 10.19 11.62 -5.70
C ALA A 10 10.49 13.13 -5.63
N LYS A 11 11.33 13.65 -6.51
CA LYS A 11 11.74 15.08 -6.50
C LYS A 11 10.55 16.05 -6.55
N ASP A 12 9.48 15.65 -7.21
CA ASP A 12 8.26 16.42 -7.47
C ASP A 12 7.04 15.84 -6.76
N LEU A 13 7.19 14.79 -5.94
CA LEU A 13 6.08 14.12 -5.25
C LEU A 13 6.33 13.99 -3.75
N SER A 14 5.59 14.79 -2.96
CA SER A 14 5.52 14.69 -1.51
C SER A 14 4.22 14.01 -1.10
N ILE A 15 4.30 13.03 -0.21
CA ILE A 15 3.17 12.20 0.23
C ILE A 15 3.05 12.19 1.75
N CYS A 16 1.89 11.80 2.28
CA CYS A 16 1.76 11.49 3.70
C CYS A 16 2.69 10.32 4.07
N ARG A 17 3.34 10.40 5.22
CA ARG A 17 4.14 9.28 5.75
C ARG A 17 3.29 8.04 5.99
N ILE A 18 2.03 8.21 6.37
CA ILE A 18 1.04 7.15 6.49
C ILE A 18 0.04 7.29 5.35
N LEU A 19 -0.05 6.25 4.51
CA LEU A 19 -0.98 6.19 3.39
C LEU A 19 -2.30 5.57 3.83
N ASN A 20 -3.40 6.06 3.25
CA ASN A 20 -4.73 5.46 3.43
C ASN A 20 -4.87 4.23 2.53
N GLY A 21 -4.58 3.05 3.07
CA GLY A 21 -4.72 1.78 2.33
C GLY A 21 -6.18 1.38 2.17
N MET A 22 -6.58 0.97 0.97
CA MET A 22 -7.97 0.59 0.66
C MET A 22 -8.14 -0.93 0.41
N TRP A 23 -7.23 -1.76 0.89
CA TRP A 23 -7.39 -3.22 0.82
C TRP A 23 -8.68 -3.72 1.49
N GLN A 24 -9.12 -3.05 2.55
CA GLN A 24 -10.31 -3.42 3.32
C GLN A 24 -11.60 -3.37 2.50
N VAL A 25 -11.66 -2.54 1.46
CA VAL A 25 -12.86 -2.46 0.60
C VAL A 25 -12.92 -3.57 -0.47
N ALA A 26 -11.92 -4.44 -0.55
CA ALA A 26 -11.89 -5.56 -1.48
C ALA A 26 -12.86 -6.72 -1.15
N GLY A 27 -13.72 -6.55 -0.12
CA GLY A 27 -14.77 -7.51 0.24
C GLY A 27 -14.40 -8.57 1.29
N GLY A 28 -13.10 -8.72 1.63
CA GLY A 28 -12.64 -9.68 2.65
C GLY A 28 -12.68 -9.16 4.08
N HIS A 29 -13.30 -8.00 4.34
CA HIS A 29 -13.37 -7.32 5.64
C HIS A 29 -14.81 -6.86 5.99
N GLY A 30 -15.81 -7.53 5.44
CA GLY A 30 -17.22 -7.16 5.58
C GLY A 30 -17.72 -6.26 4.45
N GLN A 31 -18.99 -5.86 4.55
CA GLN A 31 -19.59 -4.93 3.60
C GLN A 31 -19.30 -3.49 4.02
N ILE A 32 -18.91 -2.68 3.07
CA ILE A 32 -18.67 -1.26 3.27
C ILE A 32 -19.74 -0.48 2.52
N ASP A 33 -20.47 0.36 3.25
CA ASP A 33 -21.45 1.27 2.69
C ASP A 33 -20.73 2.37 1.91
N HIS A 34 -21.15 2.60 0.68
CA HIS A 34 -20.52 3.55 -0.23
C HIS A 34 -20.51 4.97 0.33
N ASP A 35 -21.67 5.48 0.75
CA ASP A 35 -21.80 6.89 1.17
C ASP A 35 -21.04 7.14 2.49
N SER A 36 -21.04 6.15 3.37
CA SER A 36 -20.22 6.17 4.59
C SER A 36 -18.73 6.19 4.27
N ALA A 37 -18.27 5.39 3.30
CA ALA A 37 -16.87 5.37 2.87
C ALA A 37 -16.43 6.74 2.31
N ILE A 38 -17.22 7.33 1.41
CA ILE A 38 -16.92 8.66 0.85
C ILE A 38 -16.89 9.73 1.95
N SER A 39 -17.83 9.68 2.90
CA SER A 39 -17.85 10.61 4.04
C SER A 39 -16.58 10.49 4.89
N GLN A 40 -16.13 9.27 5.18
CA GLN A 40 -14.89 9.01 5.93
C GLN A 40 -13.65 9.47 5.14
N MET A 41 -13.60 9.22 3.82
CA MET A 41 -12.49 9.71 2.99
C MET A 41 -12.38 11.24 3.02
N LEU A 42 -13.50 11.95 3.00
CA LEU A 42 -13.52 13.41 3.17
C LEU A 42 -12.99 13.83 4.54
N GLU A 43 -13.38 13.13 5.61
CA GLU A 43 -12.90 13.39 6.97
C GLU A 43 -11.38 13.14 7.09
N TYR A 44 -10.86 12.04 6.54
CA TYR A 44 -9.41 11.80 6.51
C TYR A 44 -8.68 12.92 5.78
N ASN A 45 -9.18 13.34 4.62
CA ASN A 45 -8.60 14.46 3.87
C ASN A 45 -8.64 15.79 4.65
N GLU A 46 -9.71 16.07 5.37
CA GLU A 46 -9.84 17.25 6.25
C GLU A 46 -8.82 17.24 7.39
N ASN A 47 -8.43 16.05 7.85
CA ASN A 47 -7.41 15.87 8.86
C ASN A 47 -5.98 15.77 8.29
N GLY A 48 -5.80 15.99 6.97
CA GLY A 48 -4.50 16.05 6.30
C GLY A 48 -3.99 14.72 5.75
N PHE A 49 -4.74 13.60 5.88
CA PHE A 49 -4.41 12.32 5.27
C PHE A 49 -4.89 12.31 3.81
N ASN A 50 -4.06 12.77 2.91
CA ASN A 50 -4.43 13.03 1.52
C ASN A 50 -3.75 12.10 0.49
N THR A 51 -3.06 11.04 0.92
CA THR A 51 -2.45 10.03 0.04
C THR A 51 -3.18 8.69 0.17
N TRP A 52 -3.69 8.16 -0.94
CA TRP A 52 -4.54 6.97 -1.01
C TRP A 52 -3.84 5.85 -1.76
N ASP A 53 -3.90 4.61 -1.24
CA ASP A 53 -3.29 3.43 -1.83
C ASP A 53 -4.35 2.38 -2.19
N MET A 54 -4.51 2.13 -3.47
CA MET A 54 -5.51 1.26 -4.07
C MET A 54 -4.87 0.15 -4.90
N ALA A 55 -5.69 -0.63 -5.58
CA ALA A 55 -5.30 -1.56 -6.64
C ALA A 55 -6.48 -1.84 -7.58
N ASP A 56 -6.20 -2.20 -8.81
CA ASP A 56 -7.19 -2.62 -9.82
C ASP A 56 -8.00 -3.86 -9.38
N ILE A 57 -7.42 -4.68 -8.48
CA ILE A 57 -8.04 -5.87 -7.89
C ILE A 57 -8.71 -5.64 -6.53
N TYR A 58 -8.71 -4.41 -5.98
CA TYR A 58 -9.35 -4.12 -4.68
C TYR A 58 -10.83 -3.77 -4.81
N GLY A 59 -11.58 -4.53 -5.62
CA GLY A 59 -13.00 -4.34 -5.79
C GLY A 59 -13.36 -2.89 -6.18
N PRO A 60 -14.16 -2.15 -5.39
CA PRO A 60 -14.59 -0.79 -5.73
C PRO A 60 -13.58 0.31 -5.35
N ALA A 61 -12.39 0.00 -4.83
CA ALA A 61 -11.47 0.99 -4.25
C ALA A 61 -11.16 2.17 -5.19
N GLU A 62 -10.83 1.89 -6.47
CA GLU A 62 -10.56 2.93 -7.48
C GLU A 62 -11.80 3.79 -7.76
N SER A 63 -12.99 3.19 -7.80
CA SER A 63 -14.25 3.92 -8.00
C SER A 63 -14.60 4.78 -6.79
N PHE A 64 -14.39 4.28 -5.58
CA PHE A 64 -14.57 5.06 -4.36
C PHE A 64 -13.66 6.30 -4.34
N TYR A 65 -12.41 6.14 -4.78
CA TYR A 65 -11.52 7.29 -4.91
C TYR A 65 -12.02 8.29 -5.95
N GLY A 66 -12.53 7.82 -7.10
CA GLY A 66 -13.13 8.69 -8.11
C GLY A 66 -14.35 9.46 -7.58
N ASP A 67 -15.24 8.79 -6.84
CA ASP A 67 -16.41 9.42 -6.23
C ASP A 67 -16.03 10.38 -5.10
N PHE A 68 -15.03 10.03 -4.28
CA PHE A 68 -14.44 10.94 -3.30
C PHE A 68 -13.90 12.22 -3.96
N ARG A 69 -13.17 12.12 -5.08
CA ARG A 69 -12.67 13.27 -5.85
C ARG A 69 -13.82 14.17 -6.31
N ASN A 70 -14.89 13.57 -6.84
CA ASN A 70 -16.08 14.32 -7.27
C ASN A 70 -16.73 15.09 -6.12
N GLU A 71 -16.89 14.45 -4.95
CA GLU A 71 -17.47 15.10 -3.78
C GLU A 71 -16.53 16.16 -3.18
N LEU A 72 -15.23 15.94 -3.19
CA LEU A 72 -14.23 16.90 -2.75
C LEU A 72 -14.26 18.17 -3.62
N GLU A 73 -14.27 18.00 -4.95
CA GLU A 73 -14.38 19.11 -5.90
C GLU A 73 -15.66 19.93 -5.70
N LYS A 74 -16.81 19.28 -5.54
CA LYS A 74 -18.09 19.95 -5.25
C LYS A 74 -18.06 20.75 -3.96
N LYS A 75 -17.42 20.23 -2.90
CA LYS A 75 -17.39 20.85 -1.59
C LYS A 75 -16.35 21.96 -1.46
N LYS A 76 -15.17 21.80 -2.06
CA LYS A 76 -13.99 22.64 -1.80
C LYS A 76 -13.38 23.27 -3.06
N GLY A 77 -13.83 22.86 -4.24
CA GLY A 77 -13.31 23.36 -5.53
C GLY A 77 -12.17 22.52 -6.09
N LYS A 78 -11.84 22.79 -7.36
CA LYS A 78 -10.88 22.01 -8.16
C LYS A 78 -9.46 22.03 -7.58
N ASP A 79 -9.05 23.15 -6.97
CA ASP A 79 -7.69 23.30 -6.41
C ASP A 79 -7.40 22.31 -5.29
N GLU A 80 -8.42 21.75 -4.63
CA GLU A 80 -8.24 20.69 -3.62
C GLU A 80 -7.81 19.36 -4.23
N LEU A 81 -8.13 19.10 -5.49
CA LEU A 81 -7.73 17.90 -6.19
C LEU A 81 -6.22 17.82 -6.44
N GLU A 82 -5.54 18.96 -6.48
CA GLU A 82 -4.08 19.02 -6.62
C GLU A 82 -3.33 18.65 -5.33
N LYS A 83 -4.03 18.63 -4.19
CA LYS A 83 -3.46 18.34 -2.87
C LYS A 83 -3.56 16.87 -2.48
N ILE A 84 -4.34 16.07 -3.20
CA ILE A 84 -4.52 14.64 -2.94
C ILE A 84 -3.69 13.82 -3.93
N GLN A 85 -3.20 12.65 -3.47
CA GLN A 85 -2.46 11.71 -4.30
C GLN A 85 -3.18 10.37 -4.32
N GLY A 86 -3.33 9.81 -5.53
CA GLY A 86 -3.91 8.50 -5.78
C GLY A 86 -2.88 7.51 -6.30
N PHE A 87 -2.52 6.52 -5.48
CA PHE A 87 -1.70 5.39 -5.89
C PHE A 87 -2.63 4.23 -6.23
N THR A 88 -2.38 3.55 -7.34
CA THR A 88 -3.04 2.28 -7.60
C THR A 88 -2.03 1.22 -8.03
N LYS A 89 -2.47 -0.04 -8.05
CA LYS A 89 -1.63 -1.15 -8.47
C LYS A 89 -2.14 -1.70 -9.78
N PHE A 90 -1.21 -2.04 -10.65
CA PHE A 90 -1.44 -2.85 -11.82
C PHE A 90 -1.03 -4.29 -11.51
N VAL A 91 -2.02 -5.20 -11.42
CA VAL A 91 -1.87 -6.59 -10.95
C VAL A 91 -2.38 -7.56 -12.02
N PRO A 92 -1.75 -7.62 -13.20
CA PRO A 92 -2.21 -8.47 -14.28
C PRO A 92 -1.91 -9.95 -14.01
N ASN A 93 -2.61 -10.82 -14.71
CA ASN A 93 -2.18 -12.22 -14.83
C ASN A 93 -0.88 -12.29 -15.64
N PRO A 94 0.08 -13.18 -15.26
CA PRO A 94 1.28 -13.42 -16.03
C PRO A 94 0.99 -13.82 -17.49
N GLY A 95 1.84 -13.36 -18.42
CA GLY A 95 1.72 -13.60 -19.84
C GLY A 95 2.21 -12.42 -20.67
N PRO A 96 2.03 -12.44 -22.00
CA PRO A 96 2.53 -11.39 -22.90
C PRO A 96 1.98 -10.02 -22.53
N MET A 97 2.86 -9.02 -22.33
CA MET A 97 2.54 -7.65 -21.94
C MET A 97 2.76 -6.70 -23.11
N THR A 98 1.82 -6.71 -24.07
CA THR A 98 1.84 -5.75 -25.18
C THR A 98 1.39 -4.35 -24.72
N ARG A 99 1.74 -3.33 -25.50
CA ARG A 99 1.28 -1.94 -25.26
C ARG A 99 -0.24 -1.87 -25.10
N SER A 100 -1.00 -2.48 -25.97
CA SER A 100 -2.46 -2.40 -25.93
C SER A 100 -3.07 -3.06 -24.70
N ILE A 101 -2.45 -4.15 -24.20
CA ILE A 101 -2.90 -4.81 -22.97
C ILE A 101 -2.65 -3.89 -21.76
N VAL A 102 -1.41 -3.42 -21.59
CA VAL A 102 -1.05 -2.58 -20.44
C VAL A 102 -1.85 -1.28 -20.45
N GLU A 103 -1.93 -0.62 -21.60
CA GLU A 103 -2.68 0.64 -21.74
C GLU A 103 -4.18 0.47 -21.42
N HIS A 104 -4.78 -0.65 -21.84
CA HIS A 104 -6.17 -0.95 -21.49
C HIS A 104 -6.43 -0.98 -19.98
N TYR A 105 -5.56 -1.65 -19.21
CA TYR A 105 -5.67 -1.69 -17.74
C TYR A 105 -5.48 -0.31 -17.12
N ILE A 106 -4.48 0.45 -17.58
CA ILE A 106 -4.22 1.80 -17.06
C ILE A 106 -5.38 2.74 -17.37
N ASP A 107 -5.94 2.70 -18.57
CA ASP A 107 -7.10 3.52 -18.95
C ASP A 107 -8.34 3.17 -18.11
N GLN A 108 -8.54 1.90 -17.77
CA GLN A 108 -9.62 1.49 -16.85
C GLN A 108 -9.43 2.07 -15.45
N SER A 109 -8.21 1.99 -14.89
CA SER A 109 -7.90 2.57 -13.59
C SER A 109 -8.10 4.09 -13.60
N MET A 110 -7.57 4.80 -14.62
CA MET A 110 -7.76 6.24 -14.78
C MET A 110 -9.23 6.62 -14.79
N LYS A 111 -10.05 5.87 -15.55
CA LYS A 111 -11.50 6.11 -15.66
C LYS A 111 -12.20 5.92 -14.30
N LYS A 112 -11.91 4.84 -13.56
CA LYS A 112 -12.50 4.58 -12.25
C LYS A 112 -12.09 5.62 -11.23
N MET A 113 -10.81 5.98 -11.21
CA MET A 113 -10.24 6.98 -10.31
C MET A 113 -10.65 8.42 -10.65
N ASN A 114 -11.24 8.65 -11.81
CA ASN A 114 -11.57 9.98 -12.36
C ASN A 114 -10.35 10.90 -12.37
N VAL A 115 -9.27 10.45 -13.03
CA VAL A 115 -8.00 11.17 -13.16
C VAL A 115 -7.55 11.20 -14.62
N ASP A 116 -6.88 12.29 -15.00
CA ASP A 116 -6.21 12.41 -16.30
C ASP A 116 -4.79 11.81 -16.27
N VAL A 117 -4.18 11.73 -15.08
CA VAL A 117 -2.85 11.15 -14.83
C VAL A 117 -2.88 10.39 -13.51
N ILE A 118 -2.30 9.19 -13.46
CA ILE A 118 -2.10 8.43 -12.22
C ILE A 118 -0.81 8.92 -11.56
N ASP A 119 -0.88 9.35 -10.29
CA ASP A 119 0.29 9.85 -9.55
C ASP A 119 1.38 8.78 -9.42
N VAL A 120 1.01 7.58 -8.97
CA VAL A 120 1.93 6.44 -8.84
C VAL A 120 1.21 5.15 -9.25
N ILE A 121 1.78 4.44 -10.21
CA ILE A 121 1.38 3.06 -10.51
C ILE A 121 2.35 2.09 -9.84
N GLN A 122 1.83 1.19 -9.03
CA GLN A 122 2.60 0.15 -8.35
C GLN A 122 2.40 -1.17 -9.07
N PHE A 123 3.41 -1.61 -9.79
CA PHE A 123 3.33 -2.86 -10.55
C PHE A 123 3.54 -4.06 -9.63
N HIS A 124 2.70 -5.09 -9.77
CA HIS A 124 2.78 -6.38 -9.09
C HIS A 124 2.81 -7.52 -10.10
N TRP A 125 3.58 -8.56 -9.81
CA TRP A 125 3.68 -9.75 -10.64
C TRP A 125 3.56 -11.03 -9.80
N TRP A 126 2.86 -12.03 -10.33
CA TRP A 126 2.53 -13.25 -9.58
C TRP A 126 3.55 -14.38 -9.76
N ASP A 127 4.13 -14.53 -10.96
CA ASP A 127 5.02 -15.64 -11.30
C ASP A 127 6.35 -15.12 -11.85
N TYR A 128 7.35 -15.13 -11.00
CA TYR A 128 8.70 -14.66 -11.36
C TYR A 128 9.49 -15.59 -12.30
N ASN A 129 8.94 -16.76 -12.67
CA ASN A 129 9.48 -17.58 -13.75
C ASN A 129 9.07 -17.07 -15.13
N ASP A 130 8.00 -16.28 -15.22
CA ASP A 130 7.60 -15.58 -16.43
C ASP A 130 8.23 -14.16 -16.43
N ALA A 131 9.22 -13.97 -17.31
CA ALA A 131 9.98 -12.71 -17.40
C ALA A 131 9.21 -11.56 -18.09
N SER A 132 7.96 -11.75 -18.52
CA SER A 132 7.13 -10.73 -19.17
C SER A 132 6.86 -9.50 -18.29
N TYR A 133 7.22 -9.56 -16.98
CA TYR A 133 7.20 -8.38 -16.11
C TYR A 133 8.13 -7.26 -16.61
N ILE A 134 9.24 -7.58 -17.29
CA ILE A 134 10.12 -6.58 -17.91
C ILE A 134 9.40 -5.88 -19.06
N ASP A 135 8.70 -6.66 -19.92
CA ASP A 135 7.91 -6.09 -21.01
C ASP A 135 6.80 -5.17 -20.46
N ALA A 136 6.11 -5.59 -19.41
CA ALA A 136 5.10 -4.77 -18.73
C ALA A 136 5.69 -3.43 -18.28
N LEU A 137 6.84 -3.43 -17.61
CA LEU A 137 7.51 -2.23 -17.12
C LEU A 137 7.98 -1.32 -18.26
N HIS A 138 8.47 -1.87 -19.37
CA HIS A 138 8.78 -1.08 -20.56
C HIS A 138 7.52 -0.39 -21.15
N GLN A 139 6.35 -1.06 -21.14
CA GLN A 139 5.12 -0.42 -21.59
C GLN A 139 4.65 0.64 -20.58
N LEU A 140 4.74 0.38 -19.28
CA LEU A 140 4.44 1.38 -18.24
C LEU A 140 5.35 2.59 -18.35
N THR A 141 6.65 2.40 -18.63
CA THR A 141 7.60 3.50 -18.88
C THR A 141 7.13 4.38 -20.05
N LYS A 142 6.72 3.77 -21.16
CA LYS A 142 6.16 4.52 -22.31
C LYS A 142 4.89 5.28 -21.95
N LEU A 143 4.00 4.68 -21.13
CA LEU A 143 2.79 5.36 -20.66
C LEU A 143 3.09 6.54 -19.73
N ARG A 144 4.16 6.43 -18.93
CA ARG A 144 4.69 7.55 -18.16
C ARG A 144 5.20 8.67 -19.10
N ASP A 145 6.00 8.32 -20.08
CA ASP A 145 6.56 9.27 -21.05
C ASP A 145 5.46 9.95 -21.90
N ASP A 146 4.34 9.26 -22.12
CA ASP A 146 3.12 9.81 -22.77
C ASP A 146 2.25 10.65 -21.81
N GLY A 147 2.61 10.74 -20.52
CA GLY A 147 1.92 11.56 -19.52
C GLY A 147 0.66 10.95 -18.92
N LYS A 148 0.42 9.64 -19.06
CA LYS A 148 -0.67 8.93 -18.38
C LYS A 148 -0.34 8.52 -16.93
N ILE A 149 0.93 8.42 -16.61
CA ILE A 149 1.46 8.03 -15.30
C ILE A 149 2.56 9.02 -14.92
N SER A 150 2.58 9.50 -13.67
CA SER A 150 3.67 10.35 -13.20
C SER A 150 4.88 9.51 -12.76
N HIS A 151 4.66 8.50 -11.92
CA HIS A 151 5.74 7.69 -11.35
C HIS A 151 5.46 6.20 -11.40
N LEU A 152 6.52 5.41 -11.62
CA LEU A 152 6.48 3.95 -11.55
C LEU A 152 7.00 3.48 -10.20
N ALA A 153 6.32 2.50 -9.64
CA ALA A 153 6.67 1.85 -8.39
C ALA A 153 6.40 0.34 -8.50
N LEU A 154 6.76 -0.38 -7.46
CA LEU A 154 6.60 -1.83 -7.38
C LEU A 154 5.81 -2.25 -6.14
N THR A 155 5.30 -3.47 -6.17
CA THR A 155 4.72 -4.16 -5.00
C THR A 155 5.24 -5.59 -4.95
N ASN A 156 5.82 -5.98 -3.80
CA ASN A 156 6.30 -7.33 -3.47
C ASN A 156 7.46 -7.87 -4.34
N PHE A 157 8.17 -7.05 -5.06
CA PHE A 157 9.37 -7.51 -5.77
C PHE A 157 10.54 -7.71 -4.80
N ASP A 158 11.36 -8.72 -5.07
CA ASP A 158 12.61 -8.94 -4.36
C ASP A 158 13.76 -8.08 -4.89
N THR A 159 14.85 -8.04 -4.14
CA THR A 159 16.01 -7.18 -4.44
C THR A 159 16.68 -7.54 -5.77
N GLU A 160 16.79 -8.82 -6.10
CA GLU A 160 17.45 -9.28 -7.34
C GLU A 160 16.68 -8.81 -8.58
N ARG A 161 15.35 -8.89 -8.54
CA ARG A 161 14.51 -8.42 -9.64
C ARG A 161 14.49 -6.92 -9.77
N ILE A 162 14.50 -6.19 -8.65
CA ILE A 162 14.64 -4.72 -8.69
C ILE A 162 15.98 -4.33 -9.32
N GLN A 163 17.08 -5.04 -8.99
CA GLN A 163 18.37 -4.81 -9.63
C GLN A 163 18.29 -5.01 -11.15
N ILE A 164 17.67 -6.10 -11.61
CA ILE A 164 17.46 -6.34 -13.06
C ILE A 164 16.69 -5.19 -13.71
N MET A 165 15.64 -4.69 -13.07
CA MET A 165 14.84 -3.58 -13.58
C MET A 165 15.66 -2.29 -13.68
N THR A 166 16.40 -1.95 -12.63
CA THR A 166 17.25 -0.74 -12.61
C THR A 166 18.37 -0.83 -13.64
N ASP A 167 18.98 -2.00 -13.81
CA ASP A 167 20.02 -2.25 -14.84
C ASP A 167 19.44 -2.15 -16.27
N ASN A 168 18.14 -2.36 -16.44
CA ASN A 168 17.43 -2.14 -17.71
C ASN A 168 16.90 -0.70 -17.86
N GLY A 169 17.33 0.22 -16.99
CA GLY A 169 17.00 1.63 -17.07
C GLY A 169 15.56 1.98 -16.65
N ILE A 170 14.87 1.10 -15.92
CA ILE A 170 13.54 1.38 -15.37
C ILE A 170 13.71 2.27 -14.14
N GLU A 171 13.17 3.48 -14.21
CA GLU A 171 13.15 4.41 -13.08
C GLU A 171 11.98 4.11 -12.16
N LEU A 172 12.27 3.83 -10.89
CA LEU A 172 11.30 3.41 -9.87
C LEU A 172 11.41 4.33 -8.66
N VAL A 173 10.28 4.69 -8.03
CA VAL A 173 10.27 5.56 -6.85
C VAL A 173 10.08 4.78 -5.53
N SER A 174 9.42 3.63 -5.55
CA SER A 174 9.22 2.81 -4.36
C SER A 174 8.98 1.34 -4.66
N ASN A 175 9.16 0.50 -3.62
CA ASN A 175 8.64 -0.86 -3.59
C ASN A 175 7.80 -1.04 -2.31
N GLN A 176 6.53 -1.42 -2.47
CA GLN A 176 5.63 -1.69 -1.36
C GLN A 176 5.74 -3.16 -0.93
N VAL A 177 6.13 -3.41 0.32
CA VAL A 177 6.41 -4.75 0.83
C VAL A 177 5.83 -4.97 2.21
N GLN A 178 5.58 -6.23 2.57
CA GLN A 178 5.30 -6.58 3.95
C GLN A 178 6.55 -6.34 4.80
N TYR A 179 6.40 -5.49 5.83
CA TYR A 179 7.50 -5.15 6.71
C TYR A 179 6.92 -4.78 8.09
N SER A 180 7.38 -5.46 9.13
CA SER A 180 6.89 -5.26 10.50
C SER A 180 7.93 -5.75 11.51
N ILE A 181 7.65 -5.59 12.79
CA ILE A 181 8.52 -6.10 13.86
C ILE A 181 8.83 -7.59 13.72
N ILE A 182 7.89 -8.40 13.23
CA ILE A 182 8.09 -9.85 13.07
C ILE A 182 8.39 -10.28 11.64
N ASP A 183 8.29 -9.39 10.67
CA ASP A 183 8.67 -9.66 9.28
C ASP A 183 9.76 -8.69 8.83
N GLN A 184 10.99 -9.02 9.13
CA GLN A 184 12.18 -8.22 8.85
C GLN A 184 12.94 -8.68 7.60
N ARG A 185 12.30 -9.46 6.72
CA ARG A 185 12.93 -9.90 5.46
C ARG A 185 13.51 -8.76 4.62
N PRO A 186 12.88 -7.56 4.56
CA PRO A 186 13.46 -6.42 3.83
C PRO A 186 14.81 -5.93 4.38
N ASP A 187 15.12 -6.14 5.65
CA ASP A 187 16.39 -5.71 6.26
C ASP A 187 17.60 -6.49 5.75
N VAL A 188 17.41 -7.71 5.25
CA VAL A 188 18.51 -8.57 4.85
C VAL A 188 19.29 -7.96 3.66
N MET A 189 18.60 -7.46 2.64
CA MET A 189 19.23 -6.87 1.44
C MET A 189 18.49 -5.64 0.93
N MET A 190 17.15 -5.64 0.96
CA MET A 190 16.32 -4.67 0.26
C MET A 190 16.46 -3.25 0.83
N ALA A 191 16.46 -3.09 2.14
CA ALA A 191 16.57 -1.78 2.76
C ALA A 191 17.87 -1.07 2.35
N LYS A 192 19.00 -1.80 2.34
CA LYS A 192 20.28 -1.27 1.91
C LYS A 192 20.33 -0.97 0.43
N PHE A 193 19.76 -1.86 -0.39
CA PHE A 193 19.64 -1.65 -1.83
C PHE A 193 18.82 -0.39 -2.14
N CYS A 194 17.64 -0.27 -1.55
CA CYS A 194 16.75 0.87 -1.74
C CYS A 194 17.42 2.19 -1.34
N GLN A 195 18.12 2.20 -0.20
CA GLN A 195 18.89 3.38 0.23
C GLN A 195 19.95 3.81 -0.79
N ASN A 196 20.66 2.84 -1.39
CA ASN A 196 21.72 3.12 -2.35
C ASN A 196 21.20 3.64 -3.71
N HIS A 197 19.93 3.33 -4.04
CA HIS A 197 19.30 3.66 -5.33
C HIS A 197 18.22 4.75 -5.21
N ASP A 198 18.11 5.43 -4.06
CA ASP A 198 17.06 6.41 -3.74
C ASP A 198 15.63 5.90 -3.95
N LEU A 199 15.43 4.60 -3.81
CA LEU A 199 14.14 3.91 -3.88
C LEU A 199 13.55 3.86 -2.46
N LYS A 200 12.28 4.22 -2.30
CA LYS A 200 11.64 4.21 -0.98
C LYS A 200 10.95 2.86 -0.73
N LEU A 201 10.93 2.43 0.54
CA LEU A 201 10.10 1.30 0.97
C LEU A 201 8.78 1.81 1.51
N LEU A 202 7.67 1.28 0.99
CA LEU A 202 6.34 1.47 1.55
C LEU A 202 5.97 0.20 2.31
N ALA A 203 5.90 0.30 3.64
CA ALA A 203 5.62 -0.84 4.49
C ALA A 203 4.12 -1.09 4.62
N TYR A 204 3.68 -2.32 4.39
CA TYR A 204 2.34 -2.75 4.79
C TYR A 204 2.39 -3.88 5.82
N GLY A 205 1.30 -4.06 6.55
CA GLY A 205 1.20 -5.11 7.57
C GLY A 205 1.94 -4.77 8.87
N THR A 206 2.30 -3.52 9.11
CA THR A 206 3.01 -3.07 10.31
C THR A 206 2.28 -3.43 11.60
N LEU A 207 0.94 -3.45 11.59
CA LEU A 207 0.09 -3.83 12.72
C LEU A 207 -0.47 -5.27 12.64
N LEU A 208 -0.02 -6.08 11.67
CA LEU A 208 -0.49 -7.46 11.48
C LEU A 208 -2.03 -7.57 11.44
N GLY A 209 -2.69 -6.69 10.67
CA GLY A 209 -4.15 -6.66 10.57
C GLY A 209 -4.87 -6.27 11.86
N GLY A 210 -4.17 -5.69 12.83
CA GLY A 210 -4.69 -5.29 14.13
C GLY A 210 -4.31 -6.24 15.27
N LEU A 211 -3.55 -7.31 15.01
CA LEU A 211 -3.07 -8.24 16.04
C LEU A 211 -2.03 -7.59 16.97
N LEU A 212 -1.23 -6.63 16.51
CA LEU A 212 -0.30 -5.83 17.31
C LEU A 212 -1.00 -4.67 18.02
N THR A 213 -1.93 -5.01 18.92
CA THR A 213 -2.70 -4.06 19.73
C THR A 213 -2.99 -4.64 21.12
N GLU A 214 -3.39 -3.78 22.05
CA GLU A 214 -3.78 -4.14 23.42
C GLU A 214 -4.94 -5.15 23.47
N LYS A 215 -5.79 -5.20 22.43
CA LYS A 215 -6.90 -6.14 22.31
C LYS A 215 -6.45 -7.61 22.47
N TYR A 216 -5.26 -7.92 22.00
CA TYR A 216 -4.73 -9.29 21.99
C TYR A 216 -3.72 -9.56 23.11
N LEU A 217 -3.33 -8.56 23.89
CA LEU A 217 -2.43 -8.73 25.02
C LEU A 217 -3.09 -9.59 26.11
N GLY A 218 -2.47 -10.73 26.44
CA GLY A 218 -3.00 -11.70 27.40
C GLY A 218 -4.21 -12.51 26.91
N ALA A 219 -4.60 -12.34 25.64
CA ALA A 219 -5.71 -13.11 25.06
C ALA A 219 -5.28 -14.56 24.76
N THR A 220 -6.26 -15.46 24.79
CA THR A 220 -6.10 -16.81 24.25
C THR A 220 -5.88 -16.75 22.74
N GLU A 221 -5.19 -17.75 22.20
CA GLU A 221 -4.98 -17.86 20.75
C GLU A 221 -6.32 -17.88 20.02
N PRO A 222 -6.51 -17.00 19.01
CA PRO A 222 -7.73 -16.96 18.23
C PRO A 222 -7.96 -18.27 17.48
N THR A 223 -9.19 -18.77 17.51
CA THR A 223 -9.59 -19.88 16.65
C THR A 223 -9.83 -19.40 15.21
N HIS A 224 -9.93 -20.33 14.27
CA HIS A 224 -10.28 -19.97 12.89
C HIS A 224 -11.59 -19.18 12.77
N ALA A 225 -12.54 -19.42 13.66
CA ALA A 225 -13.81 -18.70 13.70
C ALA A 225 -13.68 -17.25 14.19
N ASP A 226 -12.64 -16.93 14.94
CA ASP A 226 -12.36 -15.58 15.44
C ASP A 226 -11.61 -14.74 14.40
N LEU A 227 -11.06 -15.38 13.36
CA LEU A 227 -10.32 -14.74 12.27
C LEU A 227 -11.27 -14.41 11.11
N ASP A 228 -12.17 -13.47 11.33
CA ASP A 228 -13.28 -13.12 10.45
C ASP A 228 -12.89 -12.26 9.23
N THR A 229 -11.64 -11.84 9.14
CA THR A 229 -11.13 -11.04 8.01
C THR A 229 -9.93 -11.71 7.33
N TYR A 230 -9.76 -11.43 6.03
CA TYR A 230 -8.57 -11.91 5.28
C TYR A 230 -7.27 -11.44 5.90
N SER A 231 -7.24 -10.23 6.47
CA SER A 231 -6.06 -9.72 7.16
C SER A 231 -5.71 -10.53 8.40
N LEU A 232 -6.68 -10.80 9.27
CA LEU A 232 -6.45 -11.61 10.48
C LEU A 232 -5.94 -13.00 10.13
N GLN A 233 -6.59 -13.69 9.16
CA GLN A 233 -6.16 -15.01 8.68
C GLN A 233 -4.73 -14.98 8.13
N LYS A 234 -4.43 -14.01 7.25
CA LYS A 234 -3.10 -13.85 6.68
C LYS A 234 -2.03 -13.66 7.76
N TYR A 235 -2.27 -12.74 8.69
CA TYR A 235 -1.25 -12.39 9.68
C TYR A 235 -1.14 -13.38 10.83
N MET A 236 -2.19 -14.15 11.12
CA MET A 236 -2.06 -15.30 12.01
C MET A 236 -1.09 -16.33 11.45
N ASN A 237 -1.16 -16.65 10.15
CA ASN A 237 -0.17 -17.51 9.49
C ASN A 237 1.26 -16.97 9.57
N VAL A 238 1.44 -15.64 9.58
CA VAL A 238 2.76 -15.01 9.76
C VAL A 238 3.25 -15.21 11.20
N ILE A 239 2.38 -15.05 12.19
CA ILE A 239 2.70 -15.30 13.60
C ILE A 239 3.10 -16.78 13.83
N ASP A 240 2.35 -17.72 13.25
CA ASP A 240 2.65 -19.15 13.35
C ASP A 240 4.02 -19.48 12.75
N ALA A 241 4.32 -18.94 11.58
CA ALA A 241 5.62 -19.12 10.93
C ALA A 241 6.78 -18.46 11.71
N TRP A 242 6.51 -17.36 12.43
CA TRP A 242 7.50 -16.62 13.20
C TRP A 242 7.88 -17.33 14.51
N GLY A 243 6.96 -18.10 15.12
CA GLY A 243 7.21 -18.84 16.38
C GLY A 243 5.95 -19.12 17.19
N GLY A 244 4.79 -18.79 16.67
CA GLY A 244 3.47 -19.08 17.23
C GLY A 244 3.00 -18.09 18.28
N TRP A 245 1.78 -18.35 18.76
CA TRP A 245 1.05 -17.43 19.62
C TRP A 245 1.73 -17.13 20.96
N GLN A 246 2.38 -18.12 21.57
CA GLN A 246 3.06 -17.92 22.86
C GLN A 246 4.20 -16.90 22.74
N LEU A 247 5.06 -17.03 21.74
CA LEU A 247 6.14 -16.07 21.49
C LEU A 247 5.57 -14.68 21.12
N PHE A 248 4.46 -14.66 20.39
CA PHE A 248 3.77 -13.41 20.06
C PHE A 248 3.21 -12.70 21.31
N GLN A 249 2.73 -13.43 22.33
CA GLN A 249 2.33 -12.84 23.61
C GLN A 249 3.52 -12.22 24.37
N GLU A 250 4.69 -12.84 24.34
CA GLU A 250 5.91 -12.27 24.93
C GLU A 250 6.32 -10.96 24.23
N LEU A 251 6.18 -10.92 22.90
CA LEU A 251 6.38 -9.68 22.14
C LEU A 251 5.37 -8.60 22.56
N LEU A 252 4.08 -8.93 22.66
CA LEU A 252 3.04 -7.96 23.07
C LEU A 252 3.31 -7.39 24.47
N VAL A 253 3.75 -8.21 25.43
CA VAL A 253 4.16 -7.75 26.76
C VAL A 253 5.30 -6.74 26.66
N THR A 254 6.32 -7.05 25.87
CA THR A 254 7.47 -6.14 25.66
C THR A 254 7.05 -4.82 25.03
N LEU A 255 6.16 -4.87 24.02
CA LEU A 255 5.65 -3.67 23.36
C LEU A 255 4.77 -2.82 24.29
N ASP A 256 3.97 -3.45 25.15
CA ASP A 256 3.15 -2.78 26.16
C ASP A 256 4.02 -2.06 27.22
N GLU A 257 5.10 -2.69 27.67
CA GLU A 257 6.06 -2.04 28.58
C GLU A 257 6.70 -0.79 27.96
N ILE A 258 7.08 -0.87 26.68
CA ILE A 258 7.61 0.29 25.93
C ILE A 258 6.52 1.35 25.75
N ALA A 259 5.31 0.95 25.35
CA ALA A 259 4.18 1.83 25.15
C ALA A 259 3.84 2.63 26.44
N LYS A 260 3.76 1.95 27.57
CA LYS A 260 3.54 2.57 28.88
C LYS A 260 4.64 3.56 29.26
N LYS A 261 5.90 3.21 29.00
CA LYS A 261 7.05 4.11 29.27
C LYS A 261 6.95 5.42 28.47
N HIS A 262 6.40 5.38 27.26
CA HIS A 262 6.27 6.53 26.38
C HIS A 262 4.87 7.15 26.39
N ASN A 263 3.94 6.62 27.19
CA ASN A 263 2.53 7.05 27.24
C ASN A 263 1.85 7.02 25.86
N VAL A 264 2.05 5.92 25.13
CA VAL A 264 1.46 5.64 23.82
C VAL A 264 0.82 4.26 23.83
N GLN A 265 0.24 3.83 22.70
CA GLN A 265 -0.33 2.48 22.52
C GLN A 265 0.69 1.53 21.87
N ILE A 266 0.46 0.22 21.99
CA ILE A 266 1.25 -0.82 21.32
C ILE A 266 1.37 -0.54 19.81
N ALA A 267 0.27 -0.13 19.17
CA ALA A 267 0.24 0.20 17.75
C ALA A 267 1.23 1.33 17.38
N ASN A 268 1.44 2.32 18.25
CA ASN A 268 2.40 3.39 18.00
C ASN A 268 3.86 2.91 18.13
N VAL A 269 4.12 1.91 18.97
CA VAL A 269 5.46 1.30 19.09
C VAL A 269 5.75 0.39 17.92
N ALA A 270 4.72 -0.28 17.37
CA ALA A 270 4.85 -1.24 16.28
C ALA A 270 4.95 -0.58 14.89
N THR A 271 4.62 0.71 14.77
CA THR A 271 4.64 1.47 13.50
C THR A 271 5.80 2.44 13.43
#